data_7b13e8cf7e8807f06e749511bb412d53
#
_entry.id   7b13e8cf7e8807f06e749511bb412d53
#
_cell.length_a   1.000
_cell.length_b   1.000
_cell.length_c   1.000
_cell.angle_alpha   90.00
_cell.angle_beta   90.00
_cell.angle_gamma   90.00
#
_symmetry.space_group_name_H-M   'P 1'
#
loop_
_entity.id
_entity.type
_entity.pdbx_description
1 polymer ?
#
loop_
_entity_poly.entity_id
_entity_poly.type
_entity_poly.pdbx_seq_one_letter_code
_entity_poly.pdbx_strand_id
1 'polypeptide(L)' 'MQTNLVTPQDIGRRVSFRFELPNGFQSEAVGTFERWDAEAQTYFVRRKDGEVVRVPARGVRFGKVVPTP' A
#
# COMPACT_ATOMS: atom_id res chain seq x y z
N MET A 1 -14.20 -6.58 -7.25
CA MET A 1 -14.15 -5.12 -7.47
C MET A 1 -13.01 -4.52 -6.68
N GLN A 2 -12.25 -3.65 -7.30
CA GLN A 2 -11.15 -2.97 -6.64
C GLN A 2 -11.63 -1.69 -5.99
N THR A 3 -11.19 -1.43 -4.77
CA THR A 3 -11.45 -0.17 -4.09
C THR A 3 -10.14 0.34 -3.50
N ASN A 4 -9.52 1.27 -4.19
CA ASN A 4 -8.27 1.86 -3.72
C ASN A 4 -8.47 3.37 -3.52
N LEU A 5 -8.51 3.79 -2.26
CA LEU A 5 -8.71 5.18 -1.89
C LEU A 5 -7.39 5.89 -1.57
N VAL A 6 -6.26 5.18 -1.65
CA VAL A 6 -4.95 5.77 -1.36
C VAL A 6 -4.40 6.44 -2.61
N THR A 7 -3.94 7.67 -2.46
CA THR A 7 -3.32 8.45 -3.54
C THR A 7 -1.90 8.86 -3.12
N PRO A 8 -1.05 9.29 -4.07
CA PRO A 8 0.29 9.77 -3.72
C PRO A 8 0.30 10.94 -2.73
N GLN A 9 -0.80 11.66 -2.60
CA GLN A 9 -0.91 12.74 -1.62
C GLN A 9 -0.98 12.24 -0.18
N ASP A 10 -1.19 10.93 0.01
CA ASP A 10 -1.29 10.33 1.34
C ASP A 10 0.07 9.90 1.92
N ILE A 11 1.17 10.24 1.26
CA ILE A 11 2.51 9.97 1.79
C ILE A 11 2.65 10.56 3.19
N GLY A 12 3.15 9.74 4.11
CA GLY A 12 3.27 10.08 5.52
C GLY A 12 2.12 9.59 6.37
N ARG A 13 1.03 9.15 5.75
CA ARG A 13 -0.13 8.65 6.48
C ARG A 13 -0.06 7.15 6.68
N ARG A 14 -0.78 6.67 7.68
CA ARG A 14 -0.94 5.23 7.89
C ARG A 14 -1.95 4.71 6.87
N VAL A 15 -1.58 3.61 6.21
CA VAL A 15 -2.42 3.01 5.17
C VAL A 15 -2.56 1.52 5.40
N SER A 16 -3.63 0.96 4.83
CA SER A 16 -3.86 -0.49 4.82
C SER A 16 -4.17 -0.91 3.40
N PHE A 17 -3.43 -1.89 2.91
CA PHE A 17 -3.62 -2.46 1.58
C PHE A 17 -3.88 -3.95 1.64
N ARG A 18 -4.79 -4.42 0.80
CA ARG A 18 -4.88 -5.82 0.39
C ARG A 18 -4.54 -5.86 -1.08
N PHE A 19 -3.61 -6.73 -1.44
CA PHE A 19 -3.13 -6.76 -2.82
C PHE A 19 -2.74 -8.16 -3.26
N GLU A 20 -2.79 -8.36 -4.56
CA GLU A 20 -2.41 -9.61 -5.18
C GLU A 20 -1.00 -9.47 -5.75
N LEU A 21 -0.16 -10.45 -5.46
CA LEU A 21 1.19 -10.55 -5.99
C LEU A 21 1.16 -11.12 -7.42
N PRO A 22 2.23 -10.90 -8.22
CA PRO A 22 2.27 -11.44 -9.58
C PRO A 22 2.09 -12.95 -9.67
N ASN A 23 2.43 -13.68 -8.60
CA ASN A 23 2.26 -15.13 -8.56
C ASN A 23 0.84 -15.58 -8.16
N GLY A 24 -0.08 -14.63 -7.99
CA GLY A 24 -1.47 -14.92 -7.64
C GLY A 24 -1.76 -14.99 -6.16
N PHE A 25 -0.76 -14.97 -5.30
CA PHE A 25 -0.99 -14.95 -3.86
C PHE A 25 -1.47 -13.57 -3.40
N GLN A 26 -2.36 -13.58 -2.42
CA GLN A 26 -2.84 -12.36 -1.81
C GLN A 26 -2.00 -12.02 -0.59
N SER A 27 -1.82 -10.72 -0.36
CA SER A 27 -1.02 -10.22 0.77
C SER A 27 -1.64 -8.97 1.34
N GLU A 28 -1.15 -8.57 2.51
CA GLU A 28 -1.60 -7.36 3.18
C GLU A 28 -0.39 -6.54 3.60
N ALA A 29 -0.57 -5.22 3.60
CA ALA A 29 0.44 -4.29 4.13
C ALA A 29 -0.27 -3.20 4.92
N VAL A 30 0.10 -3.07 6.19
CA VAL A 30 -0.39 -2.01 7.07
C VAL A 30 0.81 -1.29 7.63
N GLY A 31 0.86 0.03 7.47
CA GLY A 31 1.97 0.82 7.96
C GLY A 31 1.94 2.23 7.40
N THR A 32 3.09 2.90 7.45
CA THR A 32 3.24 4.26 6.95
C THR A 32 3.58 4.25 5.47
N PHE A 33 2.79 4.96 4.69
CA PHE A 33 3.05 5.15 3.26
C PHE A 33 4.22 6.11 3.11
N GLU A 34 5.40 5.61 2.72
CA GLU A 34 6.62 6.39 2.67
C GLU A 34 6.92 7.00 1.32
N ARG A 35 6.65 6.27 0.25
CA ARG A 35 7.07 6.68 -1.07
C ARG A 35 6.15 6.08 -2.14
N TRP A 36 5.96 6.82 -3.19
CA TRP A 36 5.29 6.39 -4.41
C TRP A 36 6.29 6.38 -5.55
N ASP A 37 6.44 5.23 -6.19
CA ASP A 37 7.27 5.10 -7.39
C ASP A 37 6.33 5.12 -8.61
N ALA A 38 6.26 6.26 -9.29
CA ALA A 38 5.35 6.44 -10.41
C ALA A 38 5.74 5.58 -11.62
N GLU A 39 7.04 5.35 -11.81
CA GLU A 39 7.52 4.55 -12.92
C GLU A 39 7.15 3.08 -12.74
N ALA A 40 7.37 2.55 -11.55
CA ALA A 40 7.02 1.16 -11.23
C ALA A 40 5.58 1.00 -10.78
N GLN A 41 4.82 2.09 -10.60
CA GLN A 41 3.45 2.06 -10.09
C GLN A 41 3.38 1.28 -8.77
N THR A 42 4.23 1.64 -7.82
CA THR A 42 4.41 0.88 -6.58
C THR A 42 4.38 1.81 -5.38
N TYR A 43 3.62 1.41 -4.36
CA TYR A 43 3.62 2.06 -3.06
C TYR A 43 4.66 1.40 -2.16
N PHE A 44 5.39 2.21 -1.39
CA PHE A 44 6.32 1.73 -0.38
C PHE A 44 5.72 1.98 0.99
N VAL A 45 5.47 0.91 1.73
CA VAL A 45 4.81 0.96 3.03
C VAL A 45 5.77 0.43 4.09
N ARG A 46 6.08 1.25 5.08
CA ARG A 46 6.92 0.84 6.20
C ARG A 46 6.06 0.26 7.30
N ARG A 47 6.29 -1.00 7.61
CA ARG A 47 5.60 -1.69 8.68
C ARG A 47 6.10 -1.24 10.05
N LYS A 48 5.35 -1.58 11.08
CA LYS A 48 5.66 -1.26 12.46
C LYS A 48 7.03 -1.81 12.89
N ASP A 49 7.44 -2.95 12.37
CA ASP A 49 8.75 -3.56 12.65
C ASP A 49 9.90 -2.92 11.87
N GLY A 50 9.62 -1.92 11.04
CA GLY A 50 10.63 -1.24 10.23
C GLY A 50 10.83 -1.82 8.85
N GLU A 51 10.21 -2.95 8.53
CA GLU A 51 10.34 -3.53 7.20
C GLU A 51 9.52 -2.75 6.18
N VAL A 52 10.08 -2.52 4.99
CA VAL A 52 9.40 -1.84 3.90
C VAL A 52 8.83 -2.86 2.93
N VAL A 53 7.52 -2.74 2.69
CA VAL A 53 6.80 -3.62 1.76
C VAL A 53 6.48 -2.84 0.50
N ARG A 54 6.75 -3.45 -0.65
CA ARG A 54 6.38 -2.89 -1.95
C ARG A 54 5.02 -3.41 -2.34
N VAL A 55 4.09 -2.48 -2.60
CA VAL A 55 2.72 -2.80 -2.96
C VAL A 55 2.47 -2.38 -4.39
N PRO A 56 2.37 -3.31 -5.34
CA PRO A 56 2.10 -2.96 -6.74
C PRO A 56 0.68 -2.44 -6.88
N ALA A 57 0.54 -1.23 -7.42
CA ALA A 57 -0.78 -0.60 -7.54
C ALA A 57 -1.75 -1.45 -8.36
N ARG A 58 -1.25 -2.15 -9.37
CA ARG A 58 -2.09 -3.00 -10.22
C ARG A 58 -2.73 -4.16 -9.46
N GLY A 59 -2.06 -4.61 -8.38
CA GLY A 59 -2.55 -5.72 -7.59
C GLY A 59 -3.45 -5.31 -6.44
N VAL A 60 -3.58 -4.02 -6.18
CA VAL A 60 -4.37 -3.56 -5.03
C VAL A 60 -5.84 -3.89 -5.25
N ARG A 61 -6.40 -4.65 -4.31
CA ARG A 61 -7.82 -4.97 -4.28
C ARG A 61 -8.57 -4.04 -3.35
N PHE A 62 -7.89 -3.60 -2.30
CA PHE A 62 -8.46 -2.68 -1.33
C PHE A 62 -7.34 -1.84 -0.72
N GLY A 63 -7.55 -0.54 -0.66
CA GLY A 63 -6.59 0.37 -0.04
C GLY A 63 -7.31 1.54 0.61
N LYS A 64 -6.89 1.87 1.81
CA LYS A 64 -7.47 2.99 2.55
C LYS A 64 -6.45 3.64 3.46
N VAL A 65 -6.69 4.91 3.78
CA VAL A 65 -5.97 5.59 4.84
C VAL A 65 -6.62 5.20 6.16
N VAL A 66 -5.78 4.77 7.11
CA VAL A 66 -6.24 4.36 8.43
C VAL A 66 -6.19 5.58 9.34
N PRO A 67 -7.31 5.97 9.95
CA PRO A 67 -7.28 7.09 10.90
C PRO A 67 -6.36 6.79 12.07
N THR A 68 -5.56 7.78 12.46
CA THR A 68 -4.78 7.68 13.69
C THR A 68 -5.60 8.16 14.86
N PRO A 69 -5.52 7.48 16.00
CA PRO A 69 -6.22 7.93 17.20
C PRO A 69 -5.74 9.29 17.68
#